data_0baf5b5edaabe6a5f1ebc1b9e0497acc
#
_entry.id   0baf5b5edaabe6a5f1ebc1b9e0497acc
#
_cell.length_a   1.000
_cell.length_b   1.000
_cell.length_c   1.000
_cell.angle_alpha   90.00
_cell.angle_beta   90.00
_cell.angle_gamma   90.00
#
_symmetry.space_group_name_H-M   'P 1'
#
loop_
_entity.id
_entity.type
_entity.pdbx_description
1 polymer ?
#
loop_
_entity_poly.entity_id
_entity_poly.type
_entity_poly.pdbx_seq_one_letter_code
_entity_poly.pdbx_strand_id
1 'polypeptide(L)'
;MTHHNHTTETHNLTDYETAREDFEWTEIYDDADWDAPESLNVGHEVCDRHAEDRDRIALYHVDTEGELTMLPYWELAERSNRFANVLADLGVEQGDRVFSYMPRIPEHYVALVGALKYGAVFGGVNERFGPDGISYRLDDCDATTVVTTSDNRETVATALEDVPSVENVLVVDRGEGRRDGDIDFSEAVDDASRRFEAAETSGDDNALLYYTSGTTGRAKGVLHKHRWIAGVAATQKYTVDLQDGDLYWSTGDLGWLTGPINTLGAWYWGASLFTYEGEFEPDAWVDLLDRFPITVLFSVPTAFRMLRENDDLFETADLDLRLALSIGEPLSPGVVTWGEQTLDVTILDTYGQTETGNMIINNYPTMAVRPGSMGRPLPGIEAAVVDPDTGERLPPGETGQIAERPDFPCSFAGYWEQQAKTDECFVDGPDGEWYLSGDLARVDEDGYFWFEGRADDVIISAGYRIGPFEVESALGEREAIAEAAVVPKPDEQRGNVVKAFAVASEGADPDGETVEDIKQSVKTELAAHEYPREIEFVEELPKTVTGKIRRTELRERTKSEPQ
;
A
#
# COMPACT_ATOMS: atom_id res chain seq x y z
N MET A 1 -19.21 27.53 17.76
CA MET A 1 -18.50 26.78 18.81
C MET A 1 -19.46 25.75 19.37
N THR A 2 -19.56 24.63 18.73
CA THR A 2 -20.22 23.44 19.24
C THR A 2 -19.11 22.43 19.51
N HIS A 3 -18.72 22.35 20.79
CA HIS A 3 -17.85 21.27 21.25
C HIS A 3 -18.60 19.96 21.02
N HIS A 4 -18.18 19.19 20.02
CA HIS A 4 -18.49 17.78 20.00
C HIS A 4 -17.80 17.15 21.22
N ASN A 5 -18.59 16.64 22.15
CA ASN A 5 -18.13 15.77 23.21
C ASN A 5 -17.56 14.52 22.54
N HIS A 6 -16.24 14.42 22.42
CA HIS A 6 -15.59 13.14 22.25
C HIS A 6 -16.00 12.28 23.46
N THR A 7 -16.93 11.36 23.24
CA THR A 7 -17.10 10.20 24.11
C THR A 7 -15.71 9.58 24.29
N THR A 8 -15.37 9.14 25.48
CA THR A 8 -14.12 8.41 25.76
C THR A 8 -13.96 7.32 24.72
N GLU A 9 -13.12 7.57 23.71
CA GLU A 9 -12.80 6.61 22.67
C GLU A 9 -12.20 5.37 23.33
N THR A 10 -12.83 4.23 23.10
CA THR A 10 -12.28 2.94 23.53
C THR A 10 -11.44 2.43 22.37
N HIS A 11 -10.14 2.57 22.47
CA HIS A 11 -9.23 2.02 21.48
C HIS A 11 -9.11 0.48 21.60
N ASN A 12 -8.97 -0.21 20.47
CA ASN A 12 -8.71 -1.64 20.46
C ASN A 12 -7.34 -1.99 21.06
N LEU A 13 -6.35 -1.10 20.88
CA LEU A 13 -5.05 -1.19 21.52
C LEU A 13 -5.00 -0.21 22.70
N THR A 14 -5.17 -0.69 23.92
CA THR A 14 -5.17 0.16 25.14
C THR A 14 -3.79 0.36 25.73
N ASP A 15 -2.91 -0.65 25.66
CA ASP A 15 -1.55 -0.64 26.14
C ASP A 15 -0.66 -1.48 25.23
N TYR A 16 0.29 -0.83 24.55
CA TYR A 16 1.12 -1.50 23.55
C TYR A 16 2.04 -2.57 24.14
N GLU A 17 2.66 -2.32 25.29
CA GLU A 17 3.61 -3.29 25.87
C GLU A 17 2.88 -4.56 26.31
N THR A 18 1.73 -4.41 26.96
CA THR A 18 0.89 -5.54 27.34
C THR A 18 0.40 -6.31 26.12
N ALA A 19 -0.10 -5.59 25.09
CA ALA A 19 -0.56 -6.23 23.86
C ALA A 19 0.55 -6.99 23.14
N ARG A 20 1.78 -6.45 23.14
CA ARG A 20 2.92 -7.11 22.52
C ARG A 20 3.40 -8.36 23.25
N GLU A 21 3.33 -8.34 24.62
CA GLU A 21 3.77 -9.47 25.45
C GLU A 21 2.75 -10.61 25.46
N ASP A 22 1.46 -10.28 25.47
CA ASP A 22 0.37 -11.23 25.66
C ASP A 22 -0.31 -11.68 24.34
N PHE A 23 0.07 -11.09 23.18
CA PHE A 23 -0.58 -11.35 21.90
C PHE A 23 -0.44 -12.81 21.48
N GLU A 24 -1.59 -13.41 21.16
CA GLU A 24 -1.69 -14.74 20.55
C GLU A 24 -2.51 -14.64 19.26
N TRP A 25 -2.05 -15.22 18.16
CA TRP A 25 -2.80 -15.22 16.89
C TRP A 25 -4.18 -15.85 17.01
N THR A 26 -4.39 -16.70 18.00
CA THR A 26 -5.71 -17.27 18.33
C THR A 26 -6.77 -16.22 18.64
N GLU A 27 -6.38 -15.04 19.14
CA GLU A 27 -7.32 -13.93 19.39
C GLU A 27 -7.96 -13.42 18.09
N ILE A 28 -7.22 -13.47 16.97
CA ILE A 28 -7.74 -13.09 15.67
C ILE A 28 -8.58 -14.22 15.08
N TYR A 29 -8.20 -15.47 15.33
CA TYR A 29 -8.88 -16.65 14.82
C TYR A 29 -10.20 -16.91 15.53
N ASP A 30 -10.26 -16.75 16.83
CA ASP A 30 -11.44 -16.99 17.65
C ASP A 30 -12.61 -16.03 17.30
N ASP A 31 -12.29 -14.83 16.84
CA ASP A 31 -13.28 -13.86 16.37
C ASP A 31 -13.95 -14.28 15.03
N ALA A 32 -13.43 -15.28 14.35
CA ALA A 32 -13.81 -15.68 12.99
C ALA A 32 -14.38 -17.09 12.86
N ASP A 33 -14.76 -17.80 13.84
CA ASP A 33 -15.29 -19.18 13.76
C ASP A 33 -14.45 -20.13 12.82
N TRP A 34 -13.14 -19.88 12.68
CA TRP A 34 -12.34 -20.78 11.87
C TRP A 34 -11.69 -21.89 12.69
N ASP A 35 -11.77 -23.09 12.17
CA ASP A 35 -10.84 -24.16 12.55
C ASP A 35 -9.49 -23.91 11.83
N ALA A 36 -8.80 -22.79 12.18
CA ALA A 36 -7.53 -22.43 11.57
C ALA A 36 -6.41 -23.43 11.92
N PRO A 37 -5.50 -23.73 11.00
CA PRO A 37 -5.36 -23.28 9.62
C PRO A 37 -5.95 -24.25 8.57
N GLU A 38 -6.70 -25.26 8.99
CA GLU A 38 -7.08 -26.43 8.20
C GLU A 38 -8.23 -26.14 7.22
N SER A 39 -9.08 -25.15 7.52
CA SER A 39 -10.17 -24.72 6.64
C SER A 39 -10.30 -23.20 6.71
N LEU A 40 -9.87 -22.50 5.67
CA LEU A 40 -9.91 -21.05 5.58
C LEU A 40 -10.12 -20.60 4.14
N ASN A 41 -11.23 -19.93 3.87
CA ASN A 41 -11.49 -19.25 2.63
C ASN A 41 -11.68 -17.75 2.86
N VAL A 42 -10.72 -16.92 2.44
CA VAL A 42 -10.78 -15.47 2.66
C VAL A 42 -12.05 -14.84 2.10
N GLY A 43 -12.53 -15.27 0.92
CA GLY A 43 -13.74 -14.72 0.32
C GLY A 43 -15.00 -14.98 1.17
N HIS A 44 -15.06 -16.12 1.87
CA HIS A 44 -16.11 -16.44 2.83
C HIS A 44 -15.98 -15.54 4.08
N GLU A 45 -14.80 -15.49 4.66
CA GLU A 45 -14.54 -14.79 5.92
C GLU A 45 -14.84 -13.29 5.88
N VAL A 46 -14.52 -12.65 4.76
CA VAL A 46 -14.70 -11.20 4.60
C VAL A 46 -16.10 -10.78 4.13
N CYS A 47 -16.95 -11.74 3.76
CA CYS A 47 -18.21 -11.42 3.11
C CYS A 47 -19.40 -12.20 3.67
N ASP A 48 -19.40 -13.53 3.57
CA ASP A 48 -20.58 -14.35 3.87
C ASP A 48 -20.96 -14.28 5.35
N ARG A 49 -19.99 -14.21 6.26
CA ARG A 49 -20.20 -14.04 7.69
C ARG A 49 -21.08 -12.83 8.04
N HIS A 50 -20.99 -11.76 7.25
CA HIS A 50 -21.69 -10.50 7.51
C HIS A 50 -23.00 -10.37 6.71
N ALA A 51 -23.29 -11.33 5.81
CA ALA A 51 -24.40 -11.24 4.87
C ALA A 51 -25.80 -11.46 5.51
N GLU A 52 -25.87 -11.99 6.74
CA GLU A 52 -27.14 -12.16 7.47
C GLU A 52 -27.72 -10.81 7.91
N ASP A 53 -26.87 -9.83 8.22
CA ASP A 53 -27.28 -8.47 8.56
C ASP A 53 -27.59 -7.68 7.28
N ARG A 54 -28.88 -7.49 7.01
CA ARG A 54 -29.37 -6.84 5.78
C ARG A 54 -29.10 -5.34 5.72
N ASP A 55 -28.87 -4.72 6.86
CA ASP A 55 -28.64 -3.26 6.95
C ASP A 55 -27.15 -2.90 6.90
N ARG A 56 -26.27 -3.90 6.99
CA ARG A 56 -24.81 -3.70 7.00
C ARG A 56 -24.29 -3.45 5.59
N ILE A 57 -23.68 -2.28 5.37
CA ILE A 57 -23.11 -1.86 4.09
C ILE A 57 -21.63 -2.23 4.03
N ALA A 58 -21.22 -2.96 2.99
CA ALA A 58 -19.82 -3.29 2.74
C ALA A 58 -19.08 -2.15 2.05
N LEU A 59 -19.73 -1.50 1.05
CA LEU A 59 -19.09 -0.50 0.22
C LEU A 59 -20.01 0.69 -0.05
N TYR A 60 -19.51 1.89 0.17
CA TYR A 60 -20.01 3.14 -0.32
C TYR A 60 -19.14 3.56 -1.50
N HIS A 61 -19.69 3.52 -2.69
CA HIS A 61 -19.00 3.88 -3.92
C HIS A 61 -19.55 5.18 -4.48
N VAL A 62 -18.68 6.13 -4.74
CA VAL A 62 -19.01 7.38 -5.44
C VAL A 62 -18.31 7.37 -6.80
N ASP A 63 -19.10 7.53 -7.86
CA ASP A 63 -18.60 7.58 -9.23
C ASP A 63 -18.02 8.96 -9.60
N THR A 64 -17.56 9.10 -10.83
CA THR A 64 -16.97 10.36 -11.35
C THR A 64 -17.99 11.49 -11.53
N GLU A 65 -19.30 11.18 -11.52
CA GLU A 65 -20.40 12.16 -11.58
C GLU A 65 -20.87 12.58 -10.17
N GLY A 66 -20.32 11.92 -9.11
CA GLY A 66 -20.65 12.17 -7.71
C GLY A 66 -21.90 11.41 -7.22
N GLU A 67 -22.38 10.42 -7.99
CA GLU A 67 -23.51 9.57 -7.60
C GLU A 67 -23.05 8.47 -6.64
N LEU A 68 -23.79 8.31 -5.54
CA LEU A 68 -23.53 7.31 -4.52
C LEU A 68 -24.23 5.99 -4.83
N THR A 69 -23.46 4.91 -4.86
CA THR A 69 -23.98 3.53 -4.83
C THR A 69 -23.56 2.85 -3.52
N MET A 70 -24.50 2.20 -2.86
CA MET A 70 -24.22 1.40 -1.65
C MET A 70 -24.39 -0.08 -1.97
N LEU A 71 -23.36 -0.88 -1.64
CA LEU A 71 -23.35 -2.32 -1.79
C LEU A 71 -23.39 -2.99 -0.40
N PRO A 72 -24.57 -3.51 0.03
CA PRO A 72 -24.66 -4.24 1.29
C PRO A 72 -23.88 -5.57 1.24
N TYR A 73 -23.45 -6.08 2.39
CA TYR A 73 -22.76 -7.38 2.47
C TYR A 73 -23.57 -8.53 1.86
N TRP A 74 -24.86 -8.57 2.08
CA TRP A 74 -25.71 -9.62 1.49
C TRP A 74 -25.74 -9.59 -0.05
N GLU A 75 -25.66 -8.39 -0.64
CA GLU A 75 -25.62 -8.24 -2.09
C GLU A 75 -24.23 -8.56 -2.63
N LEU A 76 -23.18 -8.11 -1.95
CA LEU A 76 -21.80 -8.50 -2.25
C LEU A 76 -21.65 -10.03 -2.20
N ALA A 77 -22.22 -10.69 -1.18
CA ALA A 77 -22.23 -12.15 -1.07
C ALA A 77 -22.97 -12.81 -2.25
N GLU A 78 -24.16 -12.32 -2.61
CA GLU A 78 -24.92 -12.85 -3.73
C GLU A 78 -24.18 -12.65 -5.07
N ARG A 79 -23.67 -11.45 -5.35
CA ARG A 79 -22.97 -11.15 -6.60
C ARG A 79 -21.63 -11.89 -6.71
N SER A 80 -20.87 -11.99 -5.63
CA SER A 80 -19.61 -12.75 -5.63
C SER A 80 -19.83 -14.28 -5.75
N ASN A 81 -20.92 -14.82 -5.18
CA ASN A 81 -21.32 -16.22 -5.40
C ASN A 81 -21.66 -16.49 -6.87
N ARG A 82 -22.37 -15.56 -7.54
CA ARG A 82 -22.67 -15.64 -8.96
C ARG A 82 -21.38 -15.60 -9.79
N PHE A 83 -20.45 -14.69 -9.47
CA PHE A 83 -19.18 -14.62 -10.16
C PHE A 83 -18.34 -15.91 -9.96
N ALA A 84 -18.33 -16.50 -8.77
CA ALA A 84 -17.69 -17.80 -8.54
C ALA A 84 -18.29 -18.93 -9.41
N ASN A 85 -19.63 -18.94 -9.58
CA ASN A 85 -20.29 -19.86 -10.50
C ASN A 85 -19.91 -19.58 -11.96
N VAL A 86 -19.76 -18.30 -12.36
CA VAL A 86 -19.29 -17.95 -13.71
C VAL A 86 -17.89 -18.52 -13.96
N LEU A 87 -16.96 -18.41 -13.01
CA LEU A 87 -15.62 -19.00 -13.13
C LEU A 87 -15.69 -20.52 -13.33
N ALA A 88 -16.56 -21.20 -12.56
CA ALA A 88 -16.79 -22.64 -12.72
C ALA A 88 -17.33 -23.00 -14.11
N ASP A 89 -18.32 -22.26 -14.62
CA ASP A 89 -18.93 -22.49 -15.94
C ASP A 89 -17.96 -22.22 -17.09
N LEU A 90 -16.98 -21.34 -16.88
CA LEU A 90 -15.90 -21.05 -17.83
C LEU A 90 -14.76 -22.05 -17.79
N GLY A 91 -14.80 -23.03 -16.87
CA GLY A 91 -13.79 -24.08 -16.76
C GLY A 91 -12.50 -23.62 -16.06
N VAL A 92 -12.54 -22.52 -15.31
CA VAL A 92 -11.45 -22.10 -14.43
C VAL A 92 -11.25 -23.17 -13.35
N GLU A 93 -10.02 -23.54 -13.05
CA GLU A 93 -9.70 -24.50 -11.98
C GLU A 93 -9.30 -23.77 -10.69
N GLN A 94 -9.44 -24.44 -9.52
CA GLN A 94 -8.92 -23.90 -8.28
C GLN A 94 -7.40 -23.71 -8.37
N GLY A 95 -6.91 -22.57 -7.90
CA GLY A 95 -5.50 -22.17 -8.02
C GLY A 95 -5.16 -21.50 -9.35
N ASP A 96 -6.08 -21.42 -10.32
CA ASP A 96 -5.89 -20.60 -11.52
C ASP A 96 -5.83 -19.11 -11.18
N ARG A 97 -5.12 -18.36 -12.00
CA ARG A 97 -4.90 -16.93 -11.80
C ARG A 97 -5.95 -16.12 -12.55
N VAL A 98 -6.77 -15.41 -11.77
CA VAL A 98 -7.80 -14.49 -12.25
C VAL A 98 -7.32 -13.07 -11.99
N PHE A 99 -7.11 -12.30 -13.04
CA PHE A 99 -6.61 -10.94 -12.96
C PHE A 99 -7.66 -9.90 -13.28
N SER A 100 -7.58 -8.74 -12.62
CA SER A 100 -8.41 -7.58 -12.94
C SER A 100 -7.58 -6.42 -13.47
N TYR A 101 -8.16 -5.69 -14.43
CA TYR A 101 -7.65 -4.42 -14.94
C TYR A 101 -8.84 -3.47 -15.07
N MET A 102 -9.22 -2.86 -13.94
CA MET A 102 -10.47 -2.09 -13.79
C MET A 102 -10.28 -0.90 -12.83
N PRO A 103 -11.07 0.16 -12.96
CA PRO A 103 -11.18 1.22 -11.97
C PRO A 103 -11.80 0.71 -10.65
N ARG A 104 -11.92 1.61 -9.68
CA ARG A 104 -12.51 1.35 -8.36
C ARG A 104 -14.03 1.32 -8.42
N ILE A 105 -14.61 0.35 -9.12
CA ILE A 105 -16.05 0.12 -9.29
C ILE A 105 -16.52 -1.10 -8.50
N PRO A 106 -17.80 -1.21 -8.13
CA PRO A 106 -18.35 -2.33 -7.35
C PRO A 106 -18.03 -3.71 -7.94
N GLU A 107 -18.01 -3.83 -9.27
CA GLU A 107 -17.70 -5.07 -9.99
C GLU A 107 -16.27 -5.58 -9.70
N HIS A 108 -15.32 -4.67 -9.47
CA HIS A 108 -13.95 -5.03 -9.12
C HIS A 108 -13.89 -5.78 -7.77
N TYR A 109 -14.64 -5.28 -6.79
CA TYR A 109 -14.75 -5.91 -5.46
C TYR A 109 -15.52 -7.23 -5.51
N VAL A 110 -16.55 -7.32 -6.36
CA VAL A 110 -17.28 -8.58 -6.64
C VAL A 110 -16.35 -9.63 -7.24
N ALA A 111 -15.52 -9.24 -8.22
CA ALA A 111 -14.56 -10.13 -8.86
C ALA A 111 -13.50 -10.62 -7.87
N LEU A 112 -12.94 -9.74 -7.03
CA LEU A 112 -11.99 -10.09 -5.96
C LEU A 112 -12.57 -11.15 -5.02
N VAL A 113 -13.73 -10.86 -4.42
CA VAL A 113 -14.34 -11.76 -3.43
C VAL A 113 -14.79 -13.07 -4.07
N GLY A 114 -15.36 -13.02 -5.28
CA GLY A 114 -15.83 -14.22 -5.98
C GLY A 114 -14.69 -15.14 -6.44
N ALA A 115 -13.56 -14.58 -6.88
CA ALA A 115 -12.36 -15.37 -7.20
C ALA A 115 -11.81 -16.08 -5.95
N LEU A 116 -11.72 -15.38 -4.81
CA LEU A 116 -11.29 -15.97 -3.55
C LEU A 116 -12.25 -17.05 -3.04
N LYS A 117 -13.57 -16.84 -3.15
CA LYS A 117 -14.57 -17.88 -2.80
C LYS A 117 -14.41 -19.13 -3.66
N TYR A 118 -14.13 -18.94 -4.94
CA TYR A 118 -13.90 -20.03 -5.89
C TYR A 118 -12.62 -20.82 -5.58
N GLY A 119 -11.67 -20.23 -4.87
CA GLY A 119 -10.33 -20.79 -4.63
C GLY A 119 -9.36 -20.50 -5.77
N ALA A 120 -9.64 -19.50 -6.60
CA ALA A 120 -8.70 -18.96 -7.58
C ALA A 120 -7.72 -17.99 -6.91
N VAL A 121 -6.54 -17.82 -7.52
CA VAL A 121 -5.55 -16.81 -7.10
C VAL A 121 -5.89 -15.50 -7.78
N PHE A 122 -6.29 -14.49 -6.98
CA PHE A 122 -6.62 -13.20 -7.54
C PHE A 122 -5.40 -12.28 -7.64
N GLY A 123 -5.30 -11.54 -8.76
CA GLY A 123 -4.32 -10.48 -8.97
C GLY A 123 -4.96 -9.23 -9.55
N GLY A 124 -4.41 -8.07 -9.20
CA GLY A 124 -4.83 -6.81 -9.77
C GLY A 124 -3.71 -6.13 -10.55
N VAL A 125 -4.06 -5.49 -11.64
CA VAL A 125 -3.16 -4.60 -12.39
C VAL A 125 -3.79 -3.22 -12.43
N ASN A 126 -3.03 -2.21 -11.97
CA ASN A 126 -3.52 -0.83 -11.96
C ASN A 126 -3.69 -0.28 -13.38
N GLU A 127 -4.73 0.48 -13.64
CA GLU A 127 -5.10 1.05 -14.96
C GLU A 127 -4.04 1.96 -15.58
N ARG A 128 -3.07 2.43 -14.80
CA ARG A 128 -1.94 3.24 -15.29
C ARG A 128 -0.87 2.43 -16.02
N PHE A 129 -0.95 1.08 -15.99
CA PHE A 129 -0.04 0.25 -16.77
C PHE A 129 -0.49 0.20 -18.23
N GLY A 130 0.48 0.38 -19.15
CA GLY A 130 0.27 0.13 -20.57
C GLY A 130 0.31 -1.38 -20.91
N PRO A 131 0.04 -1.73 -22.19
CA PRO A 131 -0.07 -3.12 -22.65
C PRO A 131 1.12 -4.01 -22.27
N ASP A 132 2.37 -3.52 -22.40
CA ASP A 132 3.58 -4.28 -22.06
C ASP A 132 3.62 -4.67 -20.57
N GLY A 133 3.17 -3.75 -19.70
CA GLY A 133 3.11 -3.99 -18.27
C GLY A 133 2.05 -5.00 -17.88
N ILE A 134 0.93 -5.03 -18.57
CA ILE A 134 -0.16 -5.99 -18.41
C ILE A 134 0.28 -7.35 -18.94
N SER A 135 0.74 -7.40 -20.21
CA SER A 135 1.19 -8.62 -20.89
C SER A 135 2.21 -9.39 -20.05
N TYR A 136 3.25 -8.69 -19.57
CA TYR A 136 4.29 -9.32 -18.76
C TYR A 136 3.74 -10.01 -17.51
N ARG A 137 2.81 -9.36 -16.77
CA ARG A 137 2.25 -9.90 -15.53
C ARG A 137 1.38 -11.11 -15.76
N LEU A 138 0.57 -11.07 -16.80
CA LEU A 138 -0.34 -12.16 -17.17
C LEU A 138 0.42 -13.39 -17.71
N ASP A 139 1.46 -13.16 -18.52
CA ASP A 139 2.32 -14.20 -19.08
C ASP A 139 3.19 -14.87 -18.00
N ASP A 140 3.81 -14.08 -17.12
CA ASP A 140 4.70 -14.57 -16.05
C ASP A 140 4.01 -15.54 -15.07
N CYS A 141 2.69 -15.41 -14.90
CA CYS A 141 1.93 -16.29 -14.01
C CYS A 141 0.94 -17.22 -14.73
N ASP A 142 0.98 -17.33 -16.04
CA ASP A 142 0.01 -18.11 -16.82
C ASP A 142 -1.45 -17.79 -16.43
N ALA A 143 -1.81 -16.49 -16.40
CA ALA A 143 -3.17 -16.08 -16.06
C ALA A 143 -4.18 -16.68 -17.07
N THR A 144 -5.31 -17.21 -16.57
CA THR A 144 -6.33 -17.85 -17.40
C THR A 144 -7.52 -16.94 -17.70
N THR A 145 -7.76 -15.97 -16.82
CA THR A 145 -8.95 -15.11 -16.90
C THR A 145 -8.58 -13.66 -16.58
N VAL A 146 -9.13 -12.74 -17.37
CA VAL A 146 -9.02 -11.29 -17.14
C VAL A 146 -10.40 -10.68 -17.02
N VAL A 147 -10.60 -9.85 -16.00
CA VAL A 147 -11.79 -9.02 -15.82
C VAL A 147 -11.41 -7.57 -16.08
N THR A 148 -12.13 -6.89 -16.97
CA THR A 148 -11.83 -5.51 -17.37
C THR A 148 -13.12 -4.73 -17.67
N THR A 149 -12.98 -3.44 -18.03
CA THR A 149 -14.10 -2.62 -18.52
C THR A 149 -14.07 -2.47 -20.03
N SER A 150 -15.18 -2.07 -20.64
CA SER A 150 -15.21 -1.73 -22.07
C SER A 150 -14.23 -0.61 -22.42
N ASP A 151 -14.04 0.38 -21.52
CA ASP A 151 -13.10 1.49 -21.72
C ASP A 151 -11.63 1.02 -21.79
N ASN A 152 -11.29 0.03 -20.99
CA ASN A 152 -9.95 -0.54 -20.89
C ASN A 152 -9.69 -1.70 -21.87
N ARG A 153 -10.72 -2.16 -22.56
CA ARG A 153 -10.68 -3.38 -23.37
C ARG A 153 -9.67 -3.34 -24.51
N GLU A 154 -9.44 -2.18 -25.10
CA GLU A 154 -8.46 -2.03 -26.20
C GLU A 154 -7.02 -2.23 -25.70
N THR A 155 -6.71 -1.65 -24.54
CA THR A 155 -5.41 -1.81 -23.87
C THR A 155 -5.16 -3.28 -23.52
N VAL A 156 -6.17 -3.95 -22.93
CA VAL A 156 -6.13 -5.39 -22.61
C VAL A 156 -5.98 -6.21 -23.88
N ALA A 157 -6.68 -5.88 -24.97
CA ALA A 157 -6.56 -6.63 -26.21
C ALA A 157 -5.14 -6.62 -26.78
N THR A 158 -4.51 -5.44 -26.76
CA THR A 158 -3.11 -5.31 -27.20
C THR A 158 -2.18 -6.12 -26.29
N ALA A 159 -2.42 -6.09 -24.98
CA ALA A 159 -1.62 -6.89 -24.04
C ALA A 159 -1.74 -8.41 -24.27
N LEU A 160 -2.92 -8.87 -24.67
CA LEU A 160 -3.19 -10.30 -24.87
C LEU A 160 -2.69 -10.88 -26.21
N GLU A 161 -2.15 -10.09 -27.14
CA GLU A 161 -1.61 -10.60 -28.39
C GLU A 161 -0.51 -11.64 -28.19
N ASP A 162 0.27 -11.50 -27.11
CA ASP A 162 1.38 -12.39 -26.75
C ASP A 162 1.12 -13.23 -25.49
N VAL A 163 -0.13 -13.30 -24.98
CA VAL A 163 -0.49 -14.03 -23.74
C VAL A 163 -1.56 -15.11 -24.05
N PRO A 164 -1.17 -16.25 -24.62
CA PRO A 164 -2.11 -17.29 -25.04
C PRO A 164 -2.75 -18.06 -23.87
N SER A 165 -2.25 -17.92 -22.65
CA SER A 165 -2.82 -18.55 -21.45
C SER A 165 -4.18 -17.96 -21.06
N VAL A 166 -4.45 -16.71 -21.41
CA VAL A 166 -5.75 -16.07 -21.13
C VAL A 166 -6.80 -16.56 -22.10
N GLU A 167 -7.68 -17.43 -21.61
CA GLU A 167 -8.78 -18.02 -22.35
C GLU A 167 -10.09 -17.24 -22.18
N ASN A 168 -10.26 -16.54 -21.05
CA ASN A 168 -11.49 -15.86 -20.70
C ASN A 168 -11.26 -14.35 -20.48
N VAL A 169 -12.06 -13.51 -21.15
CA VAL A 169 -12.08 -12.06 -20.94
C VAL A 169 -13.51 -11.65 -20.60
N LEU A 170 -13.72 -11.25 -19.33
CA LEU A 170 -14.98 -10.73 -18.86
C LEU A 170 -14.95 -9.21 -18.90
N VAL A 171 -15.97 -8.60 -19.47
CA VAL A 171 -16.02 -7.15 -19.68
C VAL A 171 -17.22 -6.54 -18.98
N VAL A 172 -16.97 -5.64 -18.03
CA VAL A 172 -17.98 -4.78 -17.47
C VAL A 172 -18.33 -3.71 -18.50
N ASP A 173 -19.58 -3.71 -18.98
CA ASP A 173 -20.02 -2.77 -20.01
C ASP A 173 -20.25 -1.38 -19.43
N ARG A 174 -19.47 -0.42 -19.90
CA ARG A 174 -19.56 1.01 -19.55
C ARG A 174 -19.75 1.89 -20.79
N GLY A 175 -20.05 1.25 -21.94
CA GLY A 175 -20.20 1.94 -23.20
C GLY A 175 -19.79 1.11 -24.41
N GLU A 176 -19.20 1.74 -25.42
CA GLU A 176 -18.68 1.06 -26.60
C GLU A 176 -17.27 0.49 -26.30
N GLY A 177 -16.93 -0.68 -26.80
CA GLY A 177 -15.55 -1.22 -26.67
C GLY A 177 -15.45 -2.73 -26.52
N ARG A 178 -16.57 -3.46 -26.36
CA ARG A 178 -16.57 -4.94 -26.34
C ARG A 178 -16.19 -5.49 -27.72
N ARG A 179 -15.51 -6.63 -27.71
CA ARG A 179 -15.06 -7.37 -28.90
C ARG A 179 -15.79 -8.70 -29.05
N ASP A 180 -15.78 -9.25 -30.26
CA ASP A 180 -16.31 -10.58 -30.49
C ASP A 180 -15.53 -11.62 -29.64
N GLY A 181 -16.27 -12.43 -28.87
CA GLY A 181 -15.71 -13.41 -27.96
C GLY A 181 -15.59 -12.95 -26.51
N ASP A 182 -15.76 -11.67 -26.23
CA ASP A 182 -15.83 -11.16 -24.86
C ASP A 182 -17.11 -11.63 -24.15
N ILE A 183 -16.97 -11.96 -22.87
CA ILE A 183 -18.08 -12.33 -21.98
C ILE A 183 -18.59 -11.06 -21.31
N ASP A 184 -19.88 -10.79 -21.40
CA ASP A 184 -20.52 -9.72 -20.65
C ASP A 184 -20.54 -10.07 -19.17
N PHE A 185 -19.84 -9.28 -18.34
CA PHE A 185 -19.74 -9.53 -16.91
C PHE A 185 -21.12 -9.49 -16.24
N SER A 186 -21.91 -8.47 -16.53
CA SER A 186 -23.20 -8.26 -15.88
C SER A 186 -24.19 -9.34 -16.28
N GLU A 187 -24.29 -9.68 -17.59
CA GLU A 187 -25.15 -10.74 -18.09
C GLU A 187 -24.75 -12.11 -17.50
N ALA A 188 -23.46 -12.44 -17.51
CA ALA A 188 -22.97 -13.70 -16.96
C ALA A 188 -23.24 -13.82 -15.45
N VAL A 189 -22.98 -12.75 -14.68
CA VAL A 189 -23.27 -12.72 -13.24
C VAL A 189 -24.77 -12.79 -12.96
N ASP A 190 -25.62 -12.09 -13.71
CA ASP A 190 -27.07 -12.09 -13.49
C ASP A 190 -27.72 -13.45 -13.81
N ASP A 191 -27.22 -14.17 -14.82
CA ASP A 191 -27.73 -15.47 -15.22
C ASP A 191 -27.24 -16.62 -14.31
N ALA A 192 -26.13 -16.42 -13.60
CA ALA A 192 -25.54 -17.44 -12.74
C ALA A 192 -26.31 -17.64 -11.42
N SER A 193 -26.16 -18.82 -10.82
CA SER A 193 -26.74 -19.14 -9.53
C SER A 193 -26.21 -18.23 -8.43
N ARG A 194 -27.10 -17.66 -7.59
CA ARG A 194 -26.74 -16.90 -6.41
C ARG A 194 -26.28 -17.74 -5.21
N ARG A 195 -26.30 -19.07 -5.34
CA ARG A 195 -25.84 -19.99 -4.33
C ARG A 195 -24.52 -20.59 -4.79
N PHE A 196 -23.53 -20.44 -3.96
CA PHE A 196 -22.22 -21.04 -4.14
C PHE A 196 -21.70 -21.45 -2.74
N GLU A 197 -21.14 -22.62 -2.63
CA GLU A 197 -20.44 -23.06 -1.44
C GLU A 197 -18.96 -22.72 -1.65
N ALA A 198 -18.40 -21.89 -0.78
CA ALA A 198 -17.01 -21.49 -0.92
C ALA A 198 -16.08 -22.70 -0.94
N ALA A 199 -15.04 -22.63 -1.75
CA ALA A 199 -14.09 -23.72 -1.89
C ALA A 199 -13.47 -24.11 -0.56
N GLU A 200 -13.28 -25.41 -0.33
CA GLU A 200 -12.54 -25.93 0.80
C GLU A 200 -11.04 -25.64 0.63
N THR A 201 -10.63 -24.40 0.90
CA THR A 201 -9.23 -23.98 0.92
C THR A 201 -8.67 -24.04 2.34
N SER A 202 -7.35 -24.25 2.43
CA SER A 202 -6.60 -24.16 3.68
C SER A 202 -5.91 -22.81 3.80
N GLY A 203 -5.42 -22.48 4.99
CA GLY A 203 -4.60 -21.29 5.20
C GLY A 203 -3.31 -21.26 4.35
N ASP A 204 -2.84 -22.43 3.88
CA ASP A 204 -1.62 -22.56 3.08
C ASP A 204 -1.86 -22.51 1.56
N ASP A 205 -3.10 -22.52 1.12
CA ASP A 205 -3.42 -22.36 -0.30
C ASP A 205 -3.19 -20.90 -0.75
N ASN A 206 -2.84 -20.73 -2.02
CA ASN A 206 -2.56 -19.44 -2.61
C ASN A 206 -3.87 -18.64 -2.77
N ALA A 207 -3.85 -17.36 -2.41
CA ALA A 207 -5.01 -16.48 -2.48
C ALA A 207 -4.80 -15.27 -3.39
N LEU A 208 -3.65 -14.59 -3.24
CA LEU A 208 -3.37 -13.36 -3.98
C LEU A 208 -1.99 -13.41 -4.62
N LEU A 209 -1.86 -12.75 -5.79
CA LEU A 209 -0.59 -12.58 -6.50
C LEU A 209 -0.46 -11.14 -7.00
N TYR A 210 0.48 -10.40 -6.41
CA TYR A 210 0.71 -8.99 -6.75
C TYR A 210 2.14 -8.74 -7.19
N TYR A 211 2.30 -7.92 -8.22
CA TYR A 211 3.61 -7.62 -8.80
C TYR A 211 4.23 -6.36 -8.23
N THR A 212 5.47 -6.47 -7.76
CA THR A 212 6.28 -5.34 -7.28
C THR A 212 7.32 -4.94 -8.32
N SER A 213 7.55 -3.63 -8.47
CA SER A 213 8.63 -3.13 -9.32
C SER A 213 9.96 -3.32 -8.61
N GLY A 214 10.72 -4.35 -8.98
CA GLY A 214 12.09 -4.50 -8.52
C GLY A 214 12.97 -3.32 -8.97
N THR A 215 13.86 -2.86 -8.09
CA THR A 215 14.82 -1.77 -8.40
C THR A 215 15.84 -2.16 -9.48
N THR A 216 16.02 -3.45 -9.75
CA THR A 216 17.09 -3.99 -10.60
C THR A 216 16.63 -4.88 -11.75
N GLY A 217 15.34 -4.91 -12.10
CA GLY A 217 14.87 -5.81 -13.16
C GLY A 217 13.37 -5.75 -13.45
N ARG A 218 12.86 -6.79 -14.08
CA ARG A 218 11.42 -6.96 -14.31
C ARG A 218 10.67 -7.12 -12.97
N ALA A 219 9.41 -6.73 -12.95
CA ALA A 219 8.54 -6.90 -11.79
C ALA A 219 8.51 -8.38 -11.33
N LYS A 220 8.38 -8.59 -10.03
CA LYS A 220 8.31 -9.94 -9.41
C LYS A 220 6.91 -10.15 -8.85
N GLY A 221 6.31 -11.31 -9.12
CA GLY A 221 5.04 -11.70 -8.53
C GLY A 221 5.24 -12.14 -7.08
N VAL A 222 4.62 -11.44 -6.14
CA VAL A 222 4.64 -11.77 -4.70
C VAL A 222 3.38 -12.52 -4.36
N LEU A 223 3.57 -13.70 -3.77
CA LEU A 223 2.48 -14.62 -3.46
C LEU A 223 2.02 -14.45 -2.02
N HIS A 224 0.68 -14.42 -1.82
CA HIS A 224 0.04 -14.43 -0.50
C HIS A 224 -0.94 -15.59 -0.39
N LYS A 225 -0.95 -16.23 0.78
CA LYS A 225 -1.78 -17.39 1.10
C LYS A 225 -3.06 -16.97 1.81
N HIS A 226 -4.07 -17.84 1.89
CA HIS A 226 -5.32 -17.53 2.60
C HIS A 226 -5.09 -17.12 4.07
N ARG A 227 -4.13 -17.73 4.78
CA ARG A 227 -3.79 -17.36 6.18
C ARG A 227 -3.35 -15.88 6.34
N TRP A 228 -2.91 -15.24 5.26
CA TRP A 228 -2.53 -13.84 5.22
C TRP A 228 -3.58 -12.90 5.85
N ILE A 229 -4.87 -13.24 5.72
CA ILE A 229 -5.96 -12.42 6.24
C ILE A 229 -5.87 -12.16 7.76
N ALA A 230 -5.32 -13.10 8.53
CA ALA A 230 -5.18 -12.93 9.98
C ALA A 230 -4.26 -11.78 10.35
N GLY A 231 -3.11 -11.69 9.69
CA GLY A 231 -2.18 -10.60 9.95
C GLY A 231 -2.75 -9.25 9.55
N VAL A 232 -3.46 -9.21 8.42
CA VAL A 232 -4.15 -7.99 7.95
C VAL A 232 -5.28 -7.60 8.91
N ALA A 233 -6.05 -8.57 9.39
CA ALA A 233 -7.10 -8.33 10.40
C ALA A 233 -6.53 -7.75 11.70
N ALA A 234 -5.36 -8.24 12.17
CA ALA A 234 -4.68 -7.68 13.33
C ALA A 234 -4.28 -6.21 13.10
N THR A 235 -3.82 -5.86 11.89
CA THR A 235 -3.50 -4.47 11.54
C THR A 235 -4.75 -3.59 11.55
N GLN A 236 -5.86 -4.04 10.99
CA GLN A 236 -7.10 -3.27 11.02
C GLN A 236 -7.61 -3.08 12.46
N LYS A 237 -7.46 -4.08 13.32
CA LYS A 237 -7.82 -4.01 14.74
C LYS A 237 -6.96 -3.01 15.50
N TYR A 238 -5.64 -3.10 15.41
CA TYR A 238 -4.74 -2.37 16.30
C TYR A 238 -4.18 -1.07 15.72
N THR A 239 -3.89 -1.03 14.42
CA THR A 239 -3.28 0.14 13.76
C THR A 239 -4.34 1.08 13.20
N VAL A 240 -5.27 0.56 12.42
CA VAL A 240 -6.41 1.32 11.88
C VAL A 240 -7.45 1.56 12.99
N ASP A 241 -7.40 0.76 14.06
CA ASP A 241 -8.27 0.90 15.23
C ASP A 241 -9.75 0.96 14.84
N LEU A 242 -10.17 0.09 13.90
CA LEU A 242 -11.53 0.09 13.39
C LEU A 242 -12.56 -0.08 14.51
N GLN A 243 -13.57 0.79 14.52
CA GLN A 243 -14.65 0.83 15.47
C GLN A 243 -15.99 0.56 14.78
N ASP A 244 -16.97 0.10 15.55
CA ASP A 244 -18.34 -0.01 15.05
C ASP A 244 -18.85 1.36 14.59
N GLY A 245 -19.34 1.40 13.34
CA GLY A 245 -19.88 2.63 12.74
C GLY A 245 -18.86 3.46 11.96
N ASP A 246 -17.58 3.04 11.90
CA ASP A 246 -16.61 3.70 11.03
C ASP A 246 -16.99 3.60 9.56
N LEU A 247 -16.81 4.70 8.85
CA LEU A 247 -16.73 4.74 7.40
C LEU A 247 -15.28 4.94 7.00
N TYR A 248 -14.65 3.87 6.52
CA TYR A 248 -13.23 3.83 6.22
C TYR A 248 -12.95 4.13 4.75
N TRP A 249 -12.32 5.24 4.48
CA TRP A 249 -11.82 5.56 3.14
C TRP A 249 -10.36 5.15 3.00
N SER A 250 -10.13 3.99 2.38
CA SER A 250 -8.81 3.64 1.85
C SER A 250 -8.73 4.06 0.38
N THR A 251 -7.76 4.90 0.07
CA THR A 251 -7.54 5.38 -1.31
C THR A 251 -6.73 4.39 -2.14
N GLY A 252 -6.32 3.25 -1.53
CA GLY A 252 -5.60 2.17 -2.20
C GLY A 252 -6.44 1.52 -3.30
N ASP A 253 -5.84 1.39 -4.48
CA ASP A 253 -6.43 0.75 -5.65
C ASP A 253 -6.22 -0.77 -5.59
N LEU A 254 -7.22 -1.57 -6.01
CA LEU A 254 -7.12 -3.03 -6.04
C LEU A 254 -6.07 -3.56 -7.03
N GLY A 255 -5.56 -2.72 -7.91
CA GLY A 255 -4.40 -3.03 -8.76
C GLY A 255 -3.05 -3.04 -8.02
N TRP A 256 -3.05 -2.70 -6.73
CA TRP A 256 -1.91 -2.76 -5.80
C TRP A 256 -2.31 -3.50 -4.54
N LEU A 257 -1.36 -4.20 -3.90
CA LEU A 257 -1.65 -4.99 -2.69
C LEU A 257 -2.28 -4.17 -1.55
N THR A 258 -1.98 -2.88 -1.46
CA THR A 258 -2.58 -1.98 -0.45
C THR A 258 -4.11 -1.93 -0.54
N GLY A 259 -4.67 -2.06 -1.75
CA GLY A 259 -6.11 -2.16 -1.94
C GLY A 259 -6.73 -3.36 -1.22
N PRO A 260 -6.33 -4.60 -1.55
CA PRO A 260 -6.80 -5.80 -0.82
C PRO A 260 -6.49 -5.80 0.67
N ILE A 261 -5.32 -5.32 1.11
CA ILE A 261 -4.98 -5.19 2.55
C ILE A 261 -6.10 -4.44 3.28
N ASN A 262 -6.43 -3.25 2.80
CA ASN A 262 -7.39 -2.40 3.48
C ASN A 262 -8.83 -2.90 3.27
N THR A 263 -9.15 -3.37 2.07
CA THR A 263 -10.50 -3.87 1.75
C THR A 263 -10.84 -5.14 2.52
N LEU A 264 -10.04 -6.19 2.32
CA LEU A 264 -10.33 -7.50 2.92
C LEU A 264 -10.16 -7.46 4.46
N GLY A 265 -9.17 -6.70 4.95
CA GLY A 265 -8.96 -6.54 6.37
C GLY A 265 -10.11 -5.80 7.07
N ALA A 266 -10.63 -4.73 6.48
CA ALA A 266 -11.80 -4.03 7.01
C ALA A 266 -13.06 -4.91 6.95
N TRP A 267 -13.27 -5.62 5.85
CA TRP A 267 -14.40 -6.53 5.69
C TRP A 267 -14.31 -7.77 6.59
N TYR A 268 -13.12 -8.19 6.99
CA TYR A 268 -12.97 -9.21 8.00
C TYR A 268 -13.71 -8.84 9.31
N TRP A 269 -13.65 -7.57 9.71
CA TRP A 269 -14.37 -7.02 10.87
C TRP A 269 -15.79 -6.54 10.54
N GLY A 270 -16.24 -6.67 9.29
CA GLY A 270 -17.54 -6.21 8.83
C GLY A 270 -17.69 -4.69 8.79
N ALA A 271 -16.59 -3.96 8.64
CA ALA A 271 -16.60 -2.51 8.54
C ALA A 271 -17.14 -2.03 7.18
N SER A 272 -17.55 -0.76 7.11
CA SER A 272 -17.97 -0.13 5.86
C SER A 272 -16.78 0.56 5.20
N LEU A 273 -16.57 0.30 3.91
CA LEU A 273 -15.59 1.00 3.10
C LEU A 273 -16.23 2.12 2.30
N PHE A 274 -15.47 3.20 2.14
CA PHE A 274 -15.75 4.26 1.15
C PHE A 274 -14.74 4.16 0.02
N THR A 275 -15.18 4.34 -1.22
CA THR A 275 -14.33 4.42 -2.40
C THR A 275 -14.84 5.47 -3.37
N TYR A 276 -13.89 6.16 -4.02
CA TYR A 276 -14.15 7.14 -5.07
C TYR A 276 -13.51 6.67 -6.37
N GLU A 277 -14.28 6.62 -7.44
CA GLU A 277 -13.80 6.17 -8.75
C GLU A 277 -12.87 7.18 -9.41
N GLY A 278 -13.08 8.48 -9.14
CA GLY A 278 -12.34 9.55 -9.81
C GLY A 278 -10.85 9.61 -9.44
N GLU A 279 -10.13 10.37 -10.24
CA GLU A 279 -8.72 10.68 -9.97
C GLU A 279 -8.56 11.55 -8.71
N PHE A 280 -7.33 11.62 -8.22
CA PHE A 280 -7.02 12.50 -7.10
C PHE A 280 -7.04 13.97 -7.55
N GLU A 281 -7.98 14.72 -6.98
CA GLU A 281 -8.07 16.17 -7.08
C GLU A 281 -8.36 16.72 -5.68
N PRO A 282 -7.56 17.68 -5.15
CA PRO A 282 -7.75 18.18 -3.79
C PRO A 282 -9.16 18.66 -3.49
N ASP A 283 -9.75 19.44 -4.39
CA ASP A 283 -11.12 19.97 -4.26
C ASP A 283 -12.16 18.87 -4.13
N ALA A 284 -12.06 17.84 -5.00
CA ALA A 284 -12.99 16.71 -4.99
C ALA A 284 -12.86 15.89 -3.69
N TRP A 285 -11.63 15.70 -3.20
CA TRP A 285 -11.41 14.94 -1.97
C TRP A 285 -11.93 15.68 -0.74
N VAL A 286 -11.70 16.99 -0.66
CA VAL A 286 -12.25 17.80 0.45
C VAL A 286 -13.76 17.84 0.40
N ASP A 287 -14.40 17.97 -0.80
CA ASP A 287 -15.85 17.88 -0.96
C ASP A 287 -16.40 16.52 -0.49
N LEU A 288 -15.72 15.42 -0.79
CA LEU A 288 -16.12 14.09 -0.34
C LEU A 288 -15.99 13.93 1.19
N LEU A 289 -14.93 14.44 1.78
CA LEU A 289 -14.72 14.42 3.23
C LEU A 289 -15.77 15.28 3.98
N ASP A 290 -16.23 16.38 3.39
CA ASP A 290 -17.29 17.24 3.95
C ASP A 290 -18.69 16.63 3.77
N ARG A 291 -18.94 15.91 2.65
CA ARG A 291 -20.26 15.37 2.31
C ARG A 291 -20.58 14.03 2.97
N PHE A 292 -19.57 13.22 3.25
CA PHE A 292 -19.75 11.88 3.78
C PHE A 292 -19.13 11.75 5.17
N PRO A 293 -19.74 11.00 6.10
CA PRO A 293 -19.23 10.85 7.46
C PRO A 293 -18.03 9.91 7.50
N ILE A 294 -16.98 10.25 6.76
CA ILE A 294 -15.74 9.49 6.70
C ILE A 294 -14.97 9.71 8.00
N THR A 295 -14.78 8.63 8.77
CA THR A 295 -14.15 8.69 10.07
C THR A 295 -12.69 8.28 10.05
N VAL A 296 -12.28 7.46 9.07
CA VAL A 296 -10.89 7.00 8.90
C VAL A 296 -10.44 7.23 7.46
N LEU A 297 -9.32 7.94 7.29
CA LEU A 297 -8.71 8.18 5.99
C LEU A 297 -7.35 7.50 5.91
N PHE A 298 -7.17 6.62 4.92
CA PHE A 298 -5.89 5.97 4.64
C PHE A 298 -5.40 6.35 3.25
N SER A 299 -4.23 6.99 3.16
CA SER A 299 -3.68 7.44 1.88
C SER A 299 -2.16 7.44 1.87
N VAL A 300 -1.58 7.89 0.77
CA VAL A 300 -0.13 8.01 0.61
C VAL A 300 0.36 9.41 1.02
N PRO A 301 1.63 9.56 1.47
CA PRO A 301 2.19 10.86 1.84
C PRO A 301 2.07 11.93 0.76
N THR A 302 2.20 11.54 -0.51
CA THR A 302 2.05 12.46 -1.64
C THR A 302 0.66 13.10 -1.67
N ALA A 303 -0.42 12.35 -1.44
CA ALA A 303 -1.77 12.92 -1.38
C ALA A 303 -1.91 13.92 -0.22
N PHE A 304 -1.41 13.58 0.97
CA PHE A 304 -1.43 14.51 2.11
C PHE A 304 -0.60 15.77 1.87
N ARG A 305 0.55 15.69 1.16
CA ARG A 305 1.32 16.88 0.76
C ARG A 305 0.51 17.78 -0.16
N MET A 306 -0.17 17.21 -1.16
CA MET A 306 -1.00 17.98 -2.10
C MET A 306 -2.22 18.61 -1.40
N LEU A 307 -2.84 17.92 -0.44
CA LEU A 307 -3.90 18.50 0.38
C LEU A 307 -3.38 19.66 1.23
N ARG A 308 -2.18 19.52 1.83
CA ARG A 308 -1.53 20.60 2.59
C ARG A 308 -1.22 21.82 1.74
N GLU A 309 -0.85 21.65 0.48
CA GLU A 309 -0.60 22.76 -0.45
C GLU A 309 -1.89 23.51 -0.82
N ASN A 310 -3.05 22.88 -0.61
CA ASN A 310 -4.38 23.44 -0.83
C ASN A 310 -5.16 23.60 0.49
N ASP A 311 -4.48 24.04 1.55
CA ASP A 311 -4.97 24.13 2.93
C ASP A 311 -6.22 25.00 3.10
N ASP A 312 -6.39 26.01 2.25
CA ASP A 312 -7.54 26.90 2.22
C ASP A 312 -8.86 26.18 1.89
N LEU A 313 -8.84 25.04 1.23
CA LEU A 313 -10.04 24.23 0.98
C LEU A 313 -10.69 23.72 2.29
N PHE A 314 -9.91 23.57 3.35
CA PHE A 314 -10.39 23.08 4.64
C PHE A 314 -10.99 24.16 5.55
N GLU A 315 -10.90 25.47 5.21
CA GLU A 315 -11.41 26.56 6.05
C GLU A 315 -12.90 26.45 6.39
N THR A 316 -13.69 25.82 5.55
CA THR A 316 -15.15 25.68 5.69
C THR A 316 -15.65 24.24 5.73
N ALA A 317 -14.78 23.27 5.56
CA ALA A 317 -15.14 21.85 5.59
C ALA A 317 -15.45 21.39 7.02
N ASP A 318 -16.50 20.58 7.18
CA ASP A 318 -16.89 19.95 8.46
C ASP A 318 -16.55 18.47 8.39
N LEU A 319 -15.42 18.07 9.00
CA LEU A 319 -14.87 16.72 8.87
C LEU A 319 -15.27 15.84 10.05
N ASP A 320 -15.66 14.61 9.77
CA ASP A 320 -15.93 13.58 10.79
C ASP A 320 -14.69 12.69 11.07
N LEU A 321 -13.51 13.07 10.58
CA LEU A 321 -12.29 12.31 10.75
C LEU A 321 -11.91 12.15 12.22
N ARG A 322 -11.67 10.91 12.66
CA ARG A 322 -11.06 10.58 13.94
C ARG A 322 -9.64 10.04 13.81
N LEU A 323 -9.28 9.55 12.62
CA LEU A 323 -7.98 8.95 12.35
C LEU A 323 -7.56 9.12 10.89
N ALA A 324 -6.28 9.43 10.68
CA ALA A 324 -5.65 9.38 9.38
C ALA A 324 -4.36 8.53 9.42
N LEU A 325 -4.11 7.75 8.36
CA LEU A 325 -2.94 6.88 8.25
C LEU A 325 -2.27 7.05 6.89
N SER A 326 -0.98 6.75 6.85
CA SER A 326 -0.16 6.87 5.64
C SER A 326 0.79 5.70 5.46
N ILE A 327 1.04 5.30 4.20
CA ILE A 327 1.97 4.22 3.83
C ILE A 327 2.62 4.47 2.46
N GLY A 328 3.69 3.74 2.19
CA GLY A 328 4.28 3.57 0.86
C GLY A 328 5.41 4.52 0.52
N GLU A 329 5.49 5.64 1.20
CA GLU A 329 6.58 6.62 1.17
C GLU A 329 6.84 7.12 2.58
N PRO A 330 8.02 7.67 2.88
CA PRO A 330 8.25 8.29 4.18
C PRO A 330 7.34 9.51 4.40
N LEU A 331 6.73 9.58 5.57
CA LEU A 331 5.87 10.69 5.99
C LEU A 331 6.70 11.79 6.66
N SER A 332 6.72 13.00 6.08
CA SER A 332 7.49 14.10 6.64
C SER A 332 6.84 14.67 7.93
N PRO A 333 7.64 15.13 8.91
CA PRO A 333 7.13 15.75 10.13
C PRO A 333 6.17 16.92 9.88
N GLY A 334 6.42 17.70 8.83
CA GLY A 334 5.57 18.84 8.46
C GLY A 334 4.15 18.44 8.05
N VAL A 335 3.96 17.25 7.45
CA VAL A 335 2.63 16.73 7.09
C VAL A 335 1.89 16.25 8.36
N VAL A 336 2.59 15.61 9.30
CA VAL A 336 2.00 15.21 10.59
C VAL A 336 1.50 16.45 11.35
N THR A 337 2.33 17.49 11.46
CA THR A 337 1.96 18.75 12.13
C THR A 337 0.78 19.45 11.44
N TRP A 338 0.73 19.42 10.11
CA TRP A 338 -0.41 19.96 9.36
C TRP A 338 -1.71 19.17 9.64
N GLY A 339 -1.64 17.84 9.69
CA GLY A 339 -2.80 17.01 10.04
C GLY A 339 -3.40 17.39 11.41
N GLU A 340 -2.53 17.59 12.42
CA GLU A 340 -2.96 18.04 13.76
C GLU A 340 -3.58 19.45 13.76
N GLN A 341 -3.13 20.34 12.90
CA GLN A 341 -3.59 21.73 12.85
C GLN A 341 -4.84 21.94 12.01
N THR A 342 -4.96 21.22 10.90
CA THR A 342 -5.99 21.43 9.88
C THR A 342 -7.06 20.35 9.91
N LEU A 343 -6.68 19.07 10.05
CA LEU A 343 -7.62 17.95 10.07
C LEU A 343 -8.10 17.58 11.48
N ASP A 344 -7.50 18.18 12.52
CA ASP A 344 -7.71 17.84 13.96
C ASP A 344 -7.39 16.36 14.29
N VAL A 345 -6.53 15.71 13.48
CA VAL A 345 -6.05 14.35 13.69
C VAL A 345 -4.56 14.24 13.47
N THR A 346 -3.89 13.36 14.22
CA THR A 346 -2.50 13.00 13.95
C THR A 346 -2.46 11.97 12.80
N ILE A 347 -1.71 12.27 11.73
CA ILE A 347 -1.51 11.32 10.64
C ILE A 347 -0.48 10.29 11.08
N LEU A 348 -0.88 9.02 11.17
CA LEU A 348 -0.03 7.91 11.61
C LEU A 348 0.74 7.34 10.43
N ASP A 349 2.07 7.36 10.51
CA ASP A 349 2.93 6.68 9.53
C ASP A 349 2.95 5.18 9.80
N THR A 350 2.91 4.38 8.72
CA THR A 350 2.95 2.93 8.76
C THR A 350 3.93 2.41 7.72
N TYR A 351 4.60 1.30 8.00
CA TYR A 351 5.56 0.70 7.10
C TYR A 351 5.22 -0.76 6.80
N GLY A 352 5.31 -1.08 5.53
CA GLY A 352 5.21 -2.43 4.99
C GLY A 352 5.59 -2.45 3.51
N GLN A 353 5.72 -3.64 2.98
CA GLN A 353 6.06 -3.91 1.59
C GLN A 353 5.04 -4.88 1.00
N THR A 354 5.06 -5.04 -0.32
CA THR A 354 4.29 -6.13 -0.96
C THR A 354 4.74 -7.48 -0.41
N GLU A 355 6.03 -7.65 -0.22
CA GLU A 355 6.66 -8.86 0.31
C GLU A 355 6.25 -9.16 1.77
N THR A 356 6.15 -8.14 2.63
CA THR A 356 5.70 -8.33 4.03
C THR A 356 4.18 -8.59 4.11
N GLY A 357 3.46 -8.36 3.02
CA GLY A 357 2.02 -8.61 2.91
C GLY A 357 1.15 -7.74 3.82
N ASN A 358 1.74 -6.89 4.65
CA ASN A 358 1.05 -6.13 5.68
C ASN A 358 1.85 -4.90 6.13
N MET A 359 1.24 -4.07 6.95
CA MET A 359 1.89 -3.00 7.71
C MET A 359 2.52 -3.60 8.96
N ILE A 360 3.83 -3.82 8.94
CA ILE A 360 4.55 -4.54 10.01
C ILE A 360 5.11 -3.64 11.11
N ILE A 361 5.33 -2.35 10.81
CA ILE A 361 5.78 -1.33 11.75
C ILE A 361 4.83 -0.15 11.67
N ASN A 362 4.28 0.30 12.80
CA ASN A 362 3.17 1.23 12.81
C ASN A 362 3.26 2.22 13.96
N ASN A 363 2.73 3.43 13.76
CA ASN A 363 2.27 4.27 14.85
C ASN A 363 0.84 3.85 15.25
N TYR A 364 0.46 4.08 16.49
CA TYR A 364 -0.84 3.68 17.05
C TYR A 364 -1.52 4.87 17.71
N PRO A 365 -2.87 4.96 17.68
CA PRO A 365 -3.60 6.09 18.27
C PRO A 365 -3.32 6.31 19.76
N THR A 366 -3.00 5.23 20.50
CA THR A 366 -2.75 5.27 21.95
C THR A 366 -1.30 5.52 22.34
N MET A 367 -0.40 5.63 21.35
CA MET A 367 1.02 5.86 21.58
C MET A 367 1.42 7.28 21.25
N ALA A 368 2.51 7.73 21.88
CA ALA A 368 3.13 9.01 21.51
C ALA A 368 3.71 8.90 20.09
N VAL A 369 3.13 9.61 19.14
CA VAL A 369 3.66 9.69 17.78
C VAL A 369 4.93 10.53 17.78
N ARG A 370 5.98 10.02 17.13
CA ARG A 370 7.24 10.73 16.89
C ARG A 370 7.31 11.10 15.41
N PRO A 371 7.06 12.35 15.02
CA PRO A 371 7.05 12.75 13.61
C PRO A 371 8.34 12.34 12.89
N GLY A 372 8.19 11.63 11.76
CA GLY A 372 9.30 11.04 11.01
C GLY A 372 9.68 9.61 11.39
N SER A 373 9.12 9.06 12.49
CA SER A 373 9.25 7.65 12.82
C SER A 373 8.08 6.84 12.26
N MET A 374 8.40 5.65 11.73
CA MET A 374 7.39 4.67 11.30
C MET A 374 6.65 4.00 12.49
N GLY A 375 7.07 4.26 13.72
CA GLY A 375 6.49 3.68 14.92
C GLY A 375 7.18 2.38 15.37
N ARG A 376 6.37 1.41 15.83
CA ARG A 376 6.83 0.16 16.46
C ARG A 376 6.16 -1.06 15.79
N PRO A 377 6.74 -2.26 15.92
CA PRO A 377 6.20 -3.48 15.31
C PRO A 377 4.75 -3.77 15.72
N LEU A 378 3.97 -4.34 14.79
CA LEU A 378 2.62 -4.83 15.10
C LEU A 378 2.69 -5.92 16.18
N PRO A 379 1.81 -5.93 17.20
CA PRO A 379 1.68 -7.06 18.11
C PRO A 379 1.57 -8.38 17.34
N GLY A 380 2.34 -9.41 17.75
CA GLY A 380 2.44 -10.68 17.03
C GLY A 380 3.49 -10.72 15.91
N ILE A 381 4.11 -9.59 15.55
CA ILE A 381 5.21 -9.54 14.57
C ILE A 381 6.52 -9.17 15.27
N GLU A 382 7.53 -10.00 15.06
CA GLU A 382 8.88 -9.71 15.50
C GLU A 382 9.68 -9.07 14.36
N ALA A 383 9.89 -7.74 14.46
CA ALA A 383 10.74 -6.99 13.55
C ALA A 383 11.94 -6.39 14.30
N ALA A 384 13.05 -6.26 13.59
CA ALA A 384 14.31 -5.71 14.12
C ALA A 384 15.09 -5.00 13.02
N VAL A 385 16.11 -4.24 13.45
CA VAL A 385 17.19 -3.79 12.57
C VAL A 385 18.36 -4.73 12.74
N VAL A 386 18.81 -5.34 11.64
CA VAL A 386 19.86 -6.36 11.66
C VAL A 386 21.02 -6.01 10.71
N ASP A 387 22.17 -6.57 10.98
CA ASP A 387 23.27 -6.64 10.04
C ASP A 387 22.89 -7.64 8.92
N PRO A 388 22.87 -7.22 7.64
CA PRO A 388 22.37 -8.07 6.55
C PRO A 388 23.26 -9.26 6.22
N ASP A 389 24.54 -9.26 6.62
CA ASP A 389 25.48 -10.32 6.33
C ASP A 389 25.46 -11.41 7.42
N THR A 390 25.15 -11.04 8.66
CA THR A 390 25.23 -11.94 9.82
C THR A 390 23.90 -12.24 10.48
N GLY A 391 22.84 -11.48 10.18
CA GLY A 391 21.54 -11.58 10.84
C GLY A 391 21.57 -11.18 12.33
N GLU A 392 22.68 -10.59 12.83
CA GLU A 392 22.76 -10.08 14.19
C GLU A 392 21.91 -8.82 14.35
N ARG A 393 21.12 -8.74 15.44
CA ARG A 393 20.41 -7.51 15.80
C ARG A 393 21.40 -6.41 16.16
N LEU A 394 21.17 -5.23 15.59
CA LEU A 394 21.98 -4.07 15.91
C LEU A 394 21.45 -3.34 17.16
N PRO A 395 22.35 -2.76 17.97
CA PRO A 395 21.95 -1.96 19.13
C PRO A 395 21.23 -0.67 18.71
N PRO A 396 20.43 -0.05 19.60
CA PRO A 396 19.77 1.21 19.33
C PRO A 396 20.71 2.29 18.79
N GLY A 397 20.28 2.99 17.74
CA GLY A 397 21.01 4.05 17.07
C GLY A 397 21.93 3.59 15.94
N GLU A 398 22.18 2.29 15.78
CA GLU A 398 22.96 1.77 14.66
C GLU A 398 22.06 1.49 13.44
N THR A 399 22.57 1.81 12.25
CA THR A 399 21.89 1.61 10.97
C THR A 399 22.10 0.19 10.45
N GLY A 400 21.00 -0.47 10.08
CA GLY A 400 21.01 -1.79 9.43
C GLY A 400 19.77 -2.00 8.59
N GLN A 401 19.51 -3.22 8.15
CA GLN A 401 18.30 -3.53 7.40
C GLN A 401 17.14 -3.86 8.34
N ILE A 402 15.94 -3.37 7.94
CA ILE A 402 14.70 -3.83 8.55
C ILE A 402 14.52 -5.30 8.20
N ALA A 403 14.31 -6.09 9.22
CA ALA A 403 14.08 -7.53 9.08
C ALA A 403 12.90 -7.98 9.94
N GLU A 404 12.22 -9.03 9.50
CA GLU A 404 11.13 -9.67 10.24
C GLU A 404 11.32 -11.18 10.33
N ARG A 405 10.78 -11.80 11.38
CA ARG A 405 10.70 -13.27 11.47
C ARG A 405 9.67 -13.79 10.48
N PRO A 406 9.95 -14.89 9.76
CA PRO A 406 9.03 -15.44 8.75
C PRO A 406 7.95 -16.37 9.33
N ASP A 407 7.62 -16.27 10.61
CA ASP A 407 6.76 -17.21 11.35
C ASP A 407 5.38 -16.66 11.72
N PHE A 408 4.90 -15.63 11.02
CA PHE A 408 3.56 -15.07 11.23
C PHE A 408 2.68 -15.18 9.95
N PRO A 409 1.35 -15.01 10.05
CA PRO A 409 0.42 -15.31 8.96
C PRO A 409 0.68 -14.57 7.65
N CYS A 410 1.11 -13.30 7.70
CA CYS A 410 1.42 -12.48 6.52
C CYS A 410 2.84 -12.64 6.01
N SER A 411 3.69 -13.43 6.66
CA SER A 411 5.09 -13.56 6.26
C SER A 411 5.25 -13.89 4.79
N PHE A 412 6.36 -13.41 4.22
CA PHE A 412 6.66 -13.56 2.80
C PHE A 412 6.61 -15.03 2.35
N ALA A 413 5.64 -15.35 1.51
CA ALA A 413 5.45 -16.72 1.01
C ALA A 413 6.34 -17.06 -0.19
N GLY A 414 6.99 -16.05 -0.78
CA GLY A 414 7.92 -16.20 -1.89
C GLY A 414 7.52 -15.44 -3.15
N TYR A 415 8.46 -15.36 -4.08
CA TYR A 415 8.21 -14.89 -5.43
C TYR A 415 7.71 -16.02 -6.31
N TRP A 416 6.68 -15.73 -7.11
CA TRP A 416 6.09 -16.69 -8.06
C TRP A 416 7.16 -17.33 -8.95
N GLU A 417 7.29 -18.65 -8.89
CA GLU A 417 8.27 -19.46 -9.64
C GLU A 417 9.74 -19.00 -9.60
N GLN A 418 10.13 -18.19 -8.58
CA GLN A 418 11.47 -17.62 -8.46
C GLN A 418 12.12 -17.97 -7.11
N GLN A 419 12.19 -19.27 -6.76
CA GLN A 419 12.70 -19.74 -5.46
C GLN A 419 14.10 -19.21 -5.14
N ALA A 420 15.02 -19.17 -6.11
CA ALA A 420 16.38 -18.65 -5.84
C ALA A 420 16.38 -17.18 -5.40
N LYS A 421 15.50 -16.34 -5.96
CA LYS A 421 15.36 -14.96 -5.52
C LYS A 421 14.60 -14.83 -4.19
N THR A 422 13.74 -15.78 -3.90
CA THR A 422 13.09 -15.88 -2.59
C THR A 422 14.14 -16.18 -1.54
N ASP A 423 15.01 -17.17 -1.76
CA ASP A 423 16.07 -17.56 -0.83
C ASP A 423 17.08 -16.43 -0.57
N GLU A 424 17.33 -15.56 -1.58
CA GLU A 424 18.20 -14.38 -1.44
C GLU A 424 17.66 -13.32 -0.46
N CYS A 425 16.36 -13.36 -0.13
CA CYS A 425 15.72 -12.43 0.79
C CYS A 425 15.89 -12.83 2.27
N PHE A 426 16.50 -13.97 2.55
CA PHE A 426 16.63 -14.48 3.91
C PHE A 426 18.09 -14.55 4.37
N VAL A 427 18.31 -14.36 5.66
CA VAL A 427 19.60 -14.52 6.32
C VAL A 427 19.46 -15.30 7.62
N ASP A 428 20.35 -16.26 7.84
CA ASP A 428 20.47 -16.96 9.11
C ASP A 428 21.14 -16.07 10.16
N GLY A 429 20.44 -15.72 11.22
CA GLY A 429 20.98 -15.00 12.36
C GLY A 429 21.24 -15.91 13.57
N PRO A 430 21.88 -15.40 14.64
CA PRO A 430 22.16 -16.16 15.86
C PRO A 430 20.90 -16.72 16.52
N ASP A 431 19.78 -16.03 16.39
CA ASP A 431 18.49 -16.35 17.04
C ASP A 431 17.46 -16.93 16.06
N GLY A 432 17.86 -17.29 14.84
CA GLY A 432 17.01 -17.83 13.78
C GLY A 432 17.03 -17.00 12.50
N GLU A 433 16.23 -17.42 11.52
CA GLU A 433 16.16 -16.83 10.19
C GLU A 433 15.42 -15.48 10.19
N TRP A 434 15.85 -14.55 9.35
CA TRP A 434 15.24 -13.26 9.09
C TRP A 434 14.93 -13.08 7.61
N TYR A 435 13.73 -12.57 7.29
CA TYR A 435 13.46 -11.93 6.01
C TYR A 435 14.06 -10.51 6.02
N LEU A 436 14.81 -10.16 4.98
CA LEU A 436 15.45 -8.85 4.80
C LEU A 436 14.63 -8.00 3.81
N SER A 437 14.14 -6.86 4.28
CA SER A 437 13.31 -5.97 3.44
C SER A 437 14.07 -5.22 2.34
N GLY A 438 15.40 -5.11 2.46
CA GLY A 438 16.22 -4.24 1.63
C GLY A 438 16.08 -2.75 1.97
N ASP A 439 15.36 -2.41 3.03
CA ASP A 439 15.19 -1.06 3.54
C ASP A 439 16.07 -0.85 4.77
N LEU A 440 16.74 0.29 4.85
CA LEU A 440 17.60 0.65 5.97
C LEU A 440 16.83 1.49 6.98
N ALA A 441 17.10 1.20 8.24
CA ALA A 441 16.56 1.93 9.37
C ALA A 441 17.51 1.87 10.57
N ARG A 442 17.22 2.66 11.59
CA ARG A 442 17.70 2.51 12.95
C ARG A 442 16.53 2.41 13.91
N VAL A 443 16.74 1.79 15.06
CA VAL A 443 15.77 1.74 16.16
C VAL A 443 16.32 2.61 17.30
N ASP A 444 15.47 3.42 17.92
CA ASP A 444 15.86 4.20 19.09
C ASP A 444 15.74 3.38 20.41
N GLU A 445 16.13 4.00 21.55
CA GLU A 445 16.11 3.35 22.87
C GLU A 445 14.70 2.95 23.33
N ASP A 446 13.63 3.56 22.77
CA ASP A 446 12.24 3.28 23.08
C ASP A 446 11.59 2.32 22.06
N GLY A 447 12.37 1.82 21.08
CA GLY A 447 11.93 0.83 20.10
C GLY A 447 11.21 1.40 18.88
N TYR A 448 11.28 2.72 18.64
CA TYR A 448 10.75 3.32 17.43
C TYR A 448 11.71 3.17 16.26
N PHE A 449 11.16 2.81 15.10
CA PHE A 449 11.91 2.65 13.86
C PHE A 449 11.95 3.97 13.07
N TRP A 450 13.14 4.31 12.56
CA TRP A 450 13.41 5.49 11.76
C TRP A 450 13.96 5.06 10.41
N PHE A 451 13.21 5.35 9.34
CA PHE A 451 13.60 5.01 7.98
C PHE A 451 14.78 5.87 7.51
N GLU A 452 15.78 5.25 6.88
CA GLU A 452 16.96 5.97 6.37
C GLU A 452 17.11 5.85 4.85
N GLY A 453 16.48 4.89 4.22
CA GLY A 453 16.48 4.72 2.77
C GLY A 453 16.50 3.28 2.31
N ARG A 454 16.60 3.08 1.02
CA ARG A 454 16.83 1.76 0.43
C ARG A 454 18.32 1.38 0.54
N ALA A 455 18.60 0.11 0.79
CA ALA A 455 19.98 -0.39 0.85
C ALA A 455 20.75 -0.17 -0.48
N ASP A 456 20.03 -0.21 -1.61
CA ASP A 456 20.56 0.04 -2.95
C ASP A 456 20.62 1.53 -3.34
N ASP A 457 20.03 2.43 -2.52
CA ASP A 457 20.03 3.89 -2.73
C ASP A 457 21.04 4.64 -1.87
N VAL A 458 21.66 4.00 -0.87
CA VAL A 458 22.63 4.62 0.04
C VAL A 458 23.78 5.26 -0.72
N ILE A 459 24.10 6.48 -0.34
CA ILE A 459 25.21 7.24 -0.90
C ILE A 459 26.46 7.02 -0.03
N ILE A 460 27.49 6.39 -0.62
CA ILE A 460 28.79 6.26 0.04
C ILE A 460 29.66 7.45 -0.37
N SER A 461 29.90 8.39 0.56
CA SER A 461 30.69 9.59 0.35
C SER A 461 31.84 9.67 1.35
N ALA A 462 33.07 9.59 0.90
CA ALA A 462 34.27 9.63 1.75
C ALA A 462 34.25 8.63 2.93
N GLY A 463 33.61 7.46 2.73
CA GLY A 463 33.46 6.42 3.75
C GLY A 463 32.23 6.56 4.65
N TYR A 464 31.48 7.65 4.54
CA TYR A 464 30.21 7.83 5.24
C TYR A 464 29.06 7.20 4.42
N ARG A 465 28.11 6.58 5.13
CA ARG A 465 26.85 6.09 4.57
C ARG A 465 25.80 7.17 4.80
N ILE A 466 25.21 7.69 3.73
CA ILE A 466 24.25 8.79 3.77
C ILE A 466 22.93 8.28 3.23
N GLY A 467 21.89 8.33 4.03
CA GLY A 467 20.51 8.04 3.62
C GLY A 467 19.95 9.17 2.76
N PRO A 468 19.49 8.90 1.54
CA PRO A 468 18.88 9.94 0.70
C PRO A 468 17.72 10.66 1.37
N PHE A 469 16.92 9.92 2.13
CA PHE A 469 15.69 10.41 2.73
C PHE A 469 15.91 11.52 3.77
N GLU A 470 16.93 11.42 4.63
CA GLU A 470 17.21 12.48 5.62
C GLU A 470 17.50 13.81 4.93
N VAL A 471 18.26 13.75 3.82
CA VAL A 471 18.59 14.94 3.02
C VAL A 471 17.36 15.44 2.26
N GLU A 472 16.54 14.55 1.69
CA GLU A 472 15.29 14.90 1.02
C GLU A 472 14.28 15.54 1.97
N SER A 473 14.17 15.01 3.19
CA SER A 473 13.30 15.54 4.23
C SER A 473 13.71 16.95 4.64
N ALA A 474 15.01 17.14 4.91
CA ALA A 474 15.53 18.46 5.24
C ALA A 474 15.38 19.48 4.09
N LEU A 475 15.47 19.02 2.84
CA LEU A 475 15.20 19.87 1.67
C LEU A 475 13.71 20.24 1.56
N GLY A 476 12.81 19.28 1.78
CA GLY A 476 11.35 19.48 1.70
C GLY A 476 10.76 20.39 2.79
N GLU A 477 11.53 20.73 3.83
CA GLU A 477 11.15 21.75 4.81
C GLU A 477 11.43 23.19 4.36
N ARG A 478 12.03 23.37 3.18
CA ARG A 478 12.36 24.71 2.63
C ARG A 478 11.20 25.24 1.80
N GLU A 479 10.75 26.47 2.09
CA GLU A 479 9.65 27.13 1.36
C GLU A 479 9.86 27.15 -0.16
N ALA A 480 11.11 27.14 -0.63
CA ALA A 480 11.46 27.17 -2.04
C ALA A 480 11.39 25.82 -2.73
N ILE A 481 11.19 24.70 -2.01
CA ILE A 481 11.24 23.33 -2.54
C ILE A 481 9.91 22.62 -2.29
N ALA A 482 9.22 22.28 -3.38
CA ALA A 482 8.02 21.44 -3.35
C ALA A 482 8.36 19.96 -3.18
N GLU A 483 9.39 19.49 -3.89
CA GLU A 483 9.82 18.08 -3.86
C GLU A 483 11.32 17.97 -4.16
N ALA A 484 11.98 17.00 -3.55
CA ALA A 484 13.40 16.74 -3.82
C ALA A 484 13.69 15.23 -3.92
N ALA A 485 14.69 14.90 -4.76
CA ALA A 485 15.25 13.57 -4.86
C ALA A 485 16.78 13.64 -4.78
N VAL A 486 17.37 12.78 -3.97
CA VAL A 486 18.79 12.77 -3.68
C VAL A 486 19.45 11.50 -4.21
N VAL A 487 20.55 11.68 -4.93
CA VAL A 487 21.30 10.59 -5.57
C VAL A 487 22.81 10.79 -5.44
N PRO A 488 23.62 9.70 -5.52
CA PRO A 488 25.06 9.82 -5.61
C PRO A 488 25.48 10.41 -6.96
N LYS A 489 26.39 11.38 -6.93
CA LYS A 489 27.14 11.86 -8.10
C LYS A 489 28.62 11.43 -7.95
N PRO A 490 29.22 10.77 -8.93
CA PRO A 490 30.62 10.38 -8.89
C PRO A 490 31.56 11.57 -8.63
N ASP A 491 32.54 11.41 -7.72
CA ASP A 491 33.54 12.41 -7.35
C ASP A 491 34.91 11.78 -7.19
N GLU A 492 35.95 12.36 -7.76
CA GLU A 492 37.31 11.79 -7.76
C GLU A 492 37.94 11.67 -6.35
N GLN A 493 37.56 12.55 -5.44
CA GLN A 493 38.18 12.60 -4.09
C GLN A 493 37.36 11.83 -3.05
N ARG A 494 36.03 11.78 -3.22
CA ARG A 494 35.09 11.25 -2.22
C ARG A 494 34.42 9.95 -2.64
N GLY A 495 34.70 9.46 -3.87
CA GLY A 495 33.97 8.37 -4.50
C GLY A 495 32.62 8.86 -5.03
N ASN A 496 31.76 9.40 -4.17
CA ASN A 496 30.55 10.13 -4.55
C ASN A 496 30.36 11.37 -3.67
N VAL A 497 29.58 12.30 -4.17
CA VAL A 497 29.00 13.42 -3.42
C VAL A 497 27.47 13.35 -3.50
N VAL A 498 26.82 13.96 -2.53
CA VAL A 498 25.36 14.09 -2.50
C VAL A 498 24.91 15.13 -3.52
N LYS A 499 24.07 14.76 -4.47
CA LYS A 499 23.41 15.65 -5.42
C LYS A 499 21.90 15.57 -5.23
N ALA A 500 21.24 16.71 -5.11
CA ALA A 500 19.80 16.82 -5.08
C ALA A 500 19.25 17.33 -6.43
N PHE A 501 18.16 16.73 -6.88
CA PHE A 501 17.26 17.27 -7.88
C PHE A 501 16.02 17.79 -7.15
N ALA A 502 15.64 19.03 -7.37
CA ALA A 502 14.55 19.68 -6.64
C ALA A 502 13.52 20.27 -7.61
N VAL A 503 12.25 20.20 -7.25
CA VAL A 503 11.16 20.92 -7.91
C VAL A 503 10.88 22.17 -7.07
N ALA A 504 10.83 23.33 -7.71
CA ALA A 504 10.55 24.58 -7.02
C ALA A 504 9.07 24.66 -6.60
N SER A 505 8.81 25.25 -5.43
CA SER A 505 7.46 25.61 -5.01
C SER A 505 6.83 26.65 -5.95
N GLU A 506 5.52 26.71 -6.03
CA GLU A 506 4.81 27.67 -6.89
C GLU A 506 5.18 29.11 -6.54
N GLY A 507 5.61 29.86 -7.54
CA GLY A 507 6.06 31.25 -7.37
C GLY A 507 7.48 31.43 -6.82
N ALA A 508 8.19 30.35 -6.51
CA ALA A 508 9.61 30.40 -6.16
C ALA A 508 10.46 30.48 -7.45
N ASP A 509 11.44 31.36 -7.46
CA ASP A 509 12.46 31.48 -8.53
C ASP A 509 13.85 31.36 -7.88
N PRO A 510 14.30 30.14 -7.56
CA PRO A 510 15.55 29.91 -6.87
C PRO A 510 16.73 30.31 -7.73
N ASP A 511 17.42 31.35 -7.36
CA ASP A 511 18.69 31.78 -7.94
C ASP A 511 19.90 31.11 -7.23
N GLY A 512 21.12 31.40 -7.67
CA GLY A 512 22.32 30.80 -7.08
C GLY A 512 22.54 31.17 -5.59
N GLU A 513 22.08 32.32 -5.14
CA GLU A 513 22.18 32.73 -3.74
C GLU A 513 21.21 31.91 -2.89
N THR A 514 19.96 31.75 -3.34
CA THR A 514 18.96 30.90 -2.67
C THR A 514 19.43 29.43 -2.57
N VAL A 515 20.03 28.88 -3.64
CA VAL A 515 20.60 27.53 -3.63
C VAL A 515 21.69 27.39 -2.56
N GLU A 516 22.59 28.37 -2.43
CA GLU A 516 23.67 28.29 -1.43
C GLU A 516 23.13 28.45 0.00
N ASP A 517 22.09 29.26 0.22
CA ASP A 517 21.42 29.40 1.51
C ASP A 517 20.73 28.08 1.89
N ILE A 518 20.05 27.40 0.98
CA ILE A 518 19.44 26.09 1.19
C ILE A 518 20.51 25.06 1.59
N LYS A 519 21.61 24.97 0.86
CA LYS A 519 22.73 24.05 1.18
C LYS A 519 23.31 24.32 2.57
N GLN A 520 23.51 25.60 2.90
CA GLN A 520 24.06 25.97 4.21
C GLN A 520 23.07 25.68 5.34
N SER A 521 21.77 25.86 5.12
CA SER A 521 20.72 25.51 6.07
C SER A 521 20.67 24.01 6.35
N VAL A 522 20.60 23.18 5.30
CA VAL A 522 20.63 21.71 5.40
C VAL A 522 21.91 21.22 6.10
N LYS A 523 23.06 21.83 5.77
CA LYS A 523 24.34 21.50 6.44
C LYS A 523 24.36 21.84 7.93
N THR A 524 23.59 22.82 8.37
CA THR A 524 23.51 23.23 9.77
C THR A 524 22.58 22.29 10.54
N GLU A 525 21.57 21.78 9.89
CA GLU A 525 20.55 20.89 10.44
C GLU A 525 21.02 19.43 10.50
N LEU A 526 21.62 18.95 9.41
CA LEU A 526 22.20 17.61 9.31
C LEU A 526 23.70 17.64 9.62
N ALA A 527 24.35 16.49 9.53
CA ALA A 527 25.80 16.41 9.68
C ALA A 527 26.55 17.01 8.47
N ALA A 528 27.77 17.49 8.71
CA ALA A 528 28.57 18.19 7.69
C ALA A 528 28.97 17.32 6.47
N HIS A 529 28.71 16.02 6.48
CA HIS A 529 28.93 15.10 5.38
C HIS A 529 27.65 14.79 4.59
N GLU A 530 26.45 15.08 5.11
CA GLU A 530 25.14 14.70 4.57
C GLU A 530 24.54 15.74 3.63
N TYR A 531 24.93 17.01 3.72
CA TYR A 531 24.32 18.05 2.91
C TYR A 531 24.61 17.91 1.42
N PRO A 532 23.68 18.30 0.52
CA PRO A 532 23.87 18.20 -0.91
C PRO A 532 24.97 19.18 -1.37
N ARG A 533 25.96 18.65 -2.11
CA ARG A 533 27.01 19.49 -2.72
C ARG A 533 26.48 20.24 -3.93
N GLU A 534 25.52 19.66 -4.60
CA GLU A 534 24.83 20.24 -5.75
C GLU A 534 23.32 20.11 -5.55
N ILE A 535 22.59 21.18 -5.91
CA ILE A 535 21.14 21.18 -6.05
C ILE A 535 20.84 21.65 -7.48
N GLU A 536 20.13 20.83 -8.23
CA GLU A 536 19.67 21.13 -9.56
C GLU A 536 18.16 21.24 -9.57
N PHE A 537 17.62 22.40 -9.92
CA PHE A 537 16.20 22.57 -10.09
C PHE A 537 15.73 22.02 -11.41
N VAL A 538 14.67 21.21 -11.38
CA VAL A 538 14.03 20.55 -12.52
C VAL A 538 12.55 20.90 -12.56
N GLU A 539 11.92 20.80 -13.72
CA GLU A 539 10.48 21.04 -13.87
C GLU A 539 9.67 19.95 -13.17
N GLU A 540 10.13 18.68 -13.27
CA GLU A 540 9.52 17.52 -12.62
C GLU A 540 10.56 16.45 -12.30
N LEU A 541 10.30 15.63 -11.29
CA LEU A 541 11.08 14.43 -10.97
C LEU A 541 10.55 13.23 -11.76
N PRO A 542 11.44 12.34 -12.29
CA PRO A 542 10.99 11.12 -12.94
C PRO A 542 10.32 10.20 -11.92
N LYS A 543 9.08 9.77 -12.19
CA LYS A 543 8.29 8.94 -11.31
C LYS A 543 7.90 7.62 -11.95
N THR A 544 7.67 6.62 -11.12
CA THR A 544 7.02 5.38 -11.53
C THR A 544 5.52 5.63 -11.71
N VAL A 545 4.82 4.65 -12.26
CA VAL A 545 3.35 4.64 -12.35
C VAL A 545 2.69 4.81 -10.96
N THR A 546 3.39 4.43 -9.89
CA THR A 546 2.95 4.58 -8.49
C THR A 546 3.26 5.94 -7.87
N GLY A 547 3.88 6.86 -8.60
CA GLY A 547 4.33 8.15 -8.06
C GLY A 547 5.70 8.11 -7.37
N LYS A 548 6.33 6.94 -7.17
CA LYS A 548 7.66 6.82 -6.56
C LYS A 548 8.75 7.34 -7.48
N ILE A 549 9.70 8.07 -6.91
CA ILE A 549 10.83 8.65 -7.66
C ILE A 549 11.72 7.55 -8.25
N ARG A 550 12.00 7.66 -9.54
CA ARG A 550 12.89 6.76 -10.30
C ARG A 550 14.35 7.19 -10.16
N ARG A 551 14.95 6.93 -8.99
CA ARG A 551 16.34 7.35 -8.70
C ARG A 551 17.37 6.77 -9.65
N THR A 552 17.11 5.61 -10.25
CA THR A 552 17.99 5.01 -11.27
C THR A 552 18.18 5.94 -12.45
N GLU A 553 17.12 6.59 -12.93
CA GLU A 553 17.15 7.54 -14.04
C GLU A 553 17.95 8.81 -13.68
N LEU A 554 17.77 9.32 -12.47
CA LEU A 554 18.54 10.43 -11.94
C LEU A 554 20.03 10.10 -11.78
N ARG A 555 20.36 8.87 -11.33
CA ARG A 555 21.75 8.37 -11.26
C ARG A 555 22.41 8.26 -12.64
N GLU A 556 21.68 7.82 -13.65
CA GLU A 556 22.22 7.78 -15.03
C GLU A 556 22.50 9.18 -15.55
N ARG A 557 21.63 10.14 -15.24
CA ARG A 557 21.84 11.56 -15.56
C ARG A 557 23.12 12.10 -14.92
N THR A 558 23.37 11.83 -13.63
CA THR A 558 24.59 12.28 -12.95
C THR A 558 25.87 11.66 -13.52
N LYS A 559 25.82 10.41 -14.03
CA LYS A 559 26.97 9.74 -14.65
C LYS A 559 27.35 10.34 -16.02
N SER A 560 26.39 10.95 -16.70
CA SER A 560 26.59 11.57 -18.02
C SER A 560 27.08 13.02 -17.94
N GLU A 561 27.10 13.63 -16.75
CA GLU A 561 27.60 14.99 -16.54
C GLU A 561 29.14 15.04 -16.58
N PRO A 562 29.75 16.11 -17.10
CA PRO A 562 31.19 16.30 -16.99
C PRO A 562 31.61 16.41 -15.52
N GLN A 563 32.67 15.71 -15.17
CA GLN A 563 33.29 15.77 -13.83
C GLN A 563 33.92 17.13 -13.58
#